data_b22bec5a39d14a64a5eb84b68f192eb7
#
_entry.id   b22bec5a39d14a64a5eb84b68f192eb7
#
_cell.length_a   1.000
_cell.length_b   1.000
_cell.length_c   1.000
_cell.angle_alpha   90.00
_cell.angle_beta   90.00
_cell.angle_gamma   90.00
#
_symmetry.space_group_name_H-M   'P 1'
#
loop_
_entity.id
_entity.type
_entity.pdbx_description
1 polymer ?
#
loop_
_entity_poly.entity_id
_entity_poly.type
_entity_poly.pdbx_seq_one_letter_code
_entity_poly.pdbx_strand_id
1 'polypeptide(L)'
;LIAKLQRLLAPAYRTGELEPLLRDGLAATVPVARYRTWLNAQPAAVQTALRERWGEPEASRMVLRQGGQSVFVVPRLMLGKIALLPQPPRGDNEPREVAAQANAGEAGVKPQSGGRSQKWVSKEKALYHSSSAWPSHYYLAAYLWAREQQASDALVHFGTHGSQEWLPGKERGLSVSDPGMLAVGDLPVAYPYIADNIGEAQQAKRRGRAVIISHQTPPFKPAGLHQALTHMHDLLHAWLAQDEGVVKDKIKADLLAAAAKERIALDMGWTNERARAEFPAFVDALHNQLHELAETAQPLGLHTLGRAPEAQHRLATVLLMLGRPFWEAAWLHAGKPAADADEALLTDYDQLPGTAPFQLLQRHVVQGESTQALPAPLREALDKARTWHAAIGADQELPALLTVLAGRHLPTSYGGDPIKNPDAYPTGRNLYGFDPSRVPTQQAWAAGKEAAEQLIAEHRRLTGQQPKKLAVSLWSVETMRHQGLLEAQALWLLGVEPVWDEGGRVTGVKLVPRKALGRERVDVVLSATGLYRDHFPN
;
A
#
# COMPACT_ATOMS: atom_id res chain seq x y z
N LEU A 1 24.88 15.92 7.09
CA LEU A 1 23.62 16.01 6.37
C LEU A 1 22.47 15.40 7.19
N ILE A 2 22.54 14.11 7.59
CA ILE A 2 21.50 13.40 8.32
C ILE A 2 21.07 14.14 9.59
N ALA A 3 22.01 14.56 10.45
CA ALA A 3 21.68 15.30 11.66
C ALA A 3 20.93 16.63 11.40
N LYS A 4 21.27 17.33 10.30
CA LYS A 4 20.53 18.52 9.89
C LYS A 4 19.11 18.18 9.42
N LEU A 5 18.93 17.12 8.64
CA LEU A 5 17.60 16.66 8.20
C LEU A 5 16.74 16.22 9.40
N GLN A 6 17.30 15.50 10.36
CA GLN A 6 16.59 15.11 11.58
C GLN A 6 16.07 16.31 12.37
N ARG A 7 16.84 17.40 12.41
CA ARG A 7 16.40 18.66 13.05
C ARG A 7 15.25 19.34 12.31
N LEU A 8 15.10 19.12 11.01
CA LEU A 8 13.96 19.66 10.25
C LEU A 8 12.67 18.85 10.51
N LEU A 9 12.79 17.54 10.73
CA LEU A 9 11.62 16.65 10.82
C LEU A 9 10.95 16.66 12.20
N ALA A 10 11.71 16.75 13.30
CA ALA A 10 11.15 16.59 14.65
C ALA A 10 10.79 17.90 15.37
N PRO A 11 11.66 18.91 15.40
CA PRO A 11 11.46 20.11 16.25
C PRO A 11 10.82 21.28 15.53
N ALA A 12 10.69 21.26 14.21
CA ALA A 12 10.23 22.39 13.41
C ALA A 12 8.87 22.98 13.82
N TYR A 13 8.08 22.20 14.56
CA TYR A 13 6.74 22.58 15.01
C TYR A 13 6.64 22.75 16.54
N ARG A 14 7.77 22.70 17.25
CA ARG A 14 7.81 22.94 18.69
C ARG A 14 8.07 24.42 18.98
N THR A 15 7.28 24.96 19.88
CA THR A 15 7.50 26.31 20.38
C THR A 15 8.93 26.44 20.95
N GLY A 16 9.67 27.46 20.54
CA GLY A 16 11.06 27.69 20.98
C GLY A 16 12.15 27.14 20.04
N GLU A 17 11.82 26.30 19.05
CA GLU A 17 12.80 25.75 18.11
C GLU A 17 13.00 26.64 16.85
N LEU A 18 12.08 27.57 16.58
CA LEU A 18 12.11 28.36 15.35
C LEU A 18 13.31 29.33 15.29
N GLU A 19 13.63 30.03 16.38
CA GLU A 19 14.79 30.92 16.44
C GLU A 19 16.12 30.17 16.28
N PRO A 20 16.37 29.02 16.96
CA PRO A 20 17.53 28.20 16.69
C PRO A 20 17.67 27.75 15.24
N LEU A 21 16.58 27.36 14.56
CA LEU A 21 16.62 27.00 13.13
C LEU A 21 17.04 28.17 12.25
N LEU A 22 16.54 29.37 12.51
CA LEU A 22 16.94 30.57 11.78
C LEU A 22 18.42 30.91 12.01
N ARG A 23 18.85 30.93 13.25
CA ARG A 23 20.26 31.20 13.63
C ARG A 23 21.23 30.23 12.97
N ASP A 24 20.86 28.95 12.88
CA ASP A 24 21.70 27.89 12.33
C ASP A 24 21.56 27.75 10.81
N GLY A 25 20.83 28.66 10.15
CA GLY A 25 20.63 28.66 8.71
C GLY A 25 19.78 27.51 8.17
N LEU A 26 18.97 26.88 9.04
CA LEU A 26 18.09 25.76 8.73
C LEU A 26 16.63 26.19 8.51
N ALA A 27 16.37 27.46 8.39
CA ALA A 27 15.07 27.99 8.04
C ALA A 27 15.17 29.21 7.12
N ALA A 28 14.08 29.53 6.46
CA ALA A 28 13.84 30.77 5.74
C ALA A 28 12.67 31.50 6.40
N THR A 29 12.43 32.75 5.98
CA THR A 29 11.31 33.54 6.49
C THR A 29 10.42 34.01 5.34
N VAL A 30 9.11 34.09 5.59
CA VAL A 30 8.13 34.73 4.74
C VAL A 30 7.48 35.86 5.54
N PRO A 31 7.65 37.14 5.14
CA PRO A 31 6.96 38.24 5.80
C PRO A 31 5.44 38.01 5.77
N VAL A 32 4.79 38.09 6.94
CA VAL A 32 3.32 37.91 7.03
C VAL A 32 2.60 38.95 6.16
N ALA A 33 3.13 40.15 6.02
CA ALA A 33 2.60 41.19 5.13
C ALA A 33 2.54 40.70 3.66
N ARG A 34 3.61 40.02 3.17
CA ARG A 34 3.63 39.44 1.82
C ARG A 34 2.60 38.35 1.65
N TYR A 35 2.53 37.43 2.63
CA TYR A 35 1.50 36.37 2.64
C TYR A 35 0.11 36.99 2.63
N ARG A 36 -0.13 38.03 3.41
CA ARG A 36 -1.44 38.73 3.48
C ARG A 36 -1.81 39.38 2.15
N THR A 37 -0.84 39.98 1.45
CA THR A 37 -1.06 40.50 0.09
C THR A 37 -1.51 39.41 -0.86
N TRP A 38 -0.84 38.25 -0.83
CA TRP A 38 -1.24 37.09 -1.62
C TRP A 38 -2.64 36.55 -1.20
N LEU A 39 -2.92 36.44 0.11
CA LEU A 39 -4.21 35.97 0.62
C LEU A 39 -5.36 36.90 0.20
N ASN A 40 -5.16 38.21 0.29
CA ASN A 40 -6.18 39.20 -0.07
C ASN A 40 -6.47 39.24 -1.58
N ALA A 41 -5.56 38.74 -2.41
CA ALA A 41 -5.78 38.54 -3.84
C ALA A 41 -6.59 37.27 -4.17
N GLN A 42 -6.83 36.41 -3.20
CA GLN A 42 -7.63 35.21 -3.41
C GLN A 42 -9.14 35.54 -3.36
N PRO A 43 -10.00 34.67 -3.94
CA PRO A 43 -11.46 34.83 -3.82
C PRO A 43 -11.93 34.96 -2.37
N ALA A 44 -12.98 35.73 -2.12
CA ALA A 44 -13.50 36.00 -0.78
C ALA A 44 -13.82 34.72 0.02
N ALA A 45 -14.34 33.69 -0.65
CA ALA A 45 -14.63 32.39 -0.01
C ALA A 45 -13.38 31.71 0.54
N VAL A 46 -12.23 31.82 -0.16
CA VAL A 46 -10.93 31.31 0.30
C VAL A 46 -10.45 32.06 1.54
N GLN A 47 -10.52 33.41 1.48
CA GLN A 47 -10.14 34.25 2.60
C GLN A 47 -10.97 33.96 3.85
N THR A 48 -12.27 33.84 3.69
CA THR A 48 -13.22 33.55 4.77
C THR A 48 -12.92 32.18 5.38
N ALA A 49 -12.81 31.14 4.55
CA ALA A 49 -12.54 29.77 5.03
C ALA A 49 -11.25 29.65 5.85
N LEU A 50 -10.19 30.33 5.43
CA LEU A 50 -8.92 30.36 6.16
C LEU A 50 -9.01 31.12 7.47
N ARG A 51 -9.66 32.31 7.48
CA ARG A 51 -9.79 33.14 8.69
C ARG A 51 -10.75 32.53 9.71
N GLU A 52 -11.86 32.00 9.28
CA GLU A 52 -12.82 31.33 10.18
C GLU A 52 -12.18 30.14 10.90
N ARG A 53 -11.34 29.41 10.19
CA ARG A 53 -10.71 28.21 10.79
C ARG A 53 -9.46 28.52 11.60
N TRP A 54 -8.59 29.43 11.14
CA TRP A 54 -7.25 29.64 11.67
C TRP A 54 -7.02 31.03 12.29
N GLY A 55 -8.00 31.92 12.17
CA GLY A 55 -7.86 33.32 12.57
C GLY A 55 -6.98 34.10 11.62
N GLU A 56 -6.30 35.13 12.11
CA GLU A 56 -5.37 35.90 11.32
C GLU A 56 -3.99 35.20 11.23
N PRO A 57 -3.24 35.42 10.14
CA PRO A 57 -1.95 34.75 9.91
C PRO A 57 -0.95 34.86 11.05
N GLU A 58 -0.97 35.98 11.79
CA GLU A 58 -0.10 36.23 12.93
C GLU A 58 -0.36 35.30 14.12
N ALA A 59 -1.51 34.68 14.19
CA ALA A 59 -1.86 33.71 15.24
C ALA A 59 -1.16 32.34 15.05
N SER A 60 -0.56 32.12 13.89
CA SER A 60 0.17 30.87 13.62
C SER A 60 1.38 30.72 14.53
N ARG A 61 1.58 29.52 15.08
CA ARG A 61 2.76 29.18 15.88
C ARG A 61 4.07 29.20 15.11
N MET A 62 3.99 29.18 13.78
CA MET A 62 5.14 29.29 12.89
C MET A 62 5.53 30.73 12.60
N VAL A 63 4.91 31.70 13.28
CA VAL A 63 5.22 33.14 13.16
C VAL A 63 6.08 33.58 14.33
N LEU A 64 7.18 34.27 14.00
CA LEU A 64 8.04 34.99 14.95
C LEU A 64 8.02 36.50 14.65
N ARG A 65 8.38 37.31 15.64
CA ARG A 65 8.72 38.71 15.46
C ARG A 65 10.22 38.86 15.25
N GLN A 66 10.61 39.38 14.08
CA GLN A 66 12.01 39.65 13.73
C GLN A 66 12.13 41.06 13.20
N GLY A 67 12.98 41.88 13.80
CA GLY A 67 13.17 43.28 13.37
C GLY A 67 11.88 44.10 13.36
N GLY A 68 10.95 43.87 14.28
CA GLY A 68 9.66 44.56 14.35
C GLY A 68 8.58 44.04 13.39
N GLN A 69 8.90 43.07 12.54
CA GLN A 69 7.97 42.47 11.58
C GLN A 69 7.59 41.02 11.99
N SER A 70 6.36 40.64 11.71
CA SER A 70 5.92 39.25 11.82
C SER A 70 6.34 38.47 10.59
N VAL A 71 6.99 37.31 10.78
CA VAL A 71 7.46 36.43 9.71
C VAL A 71 7.09 34.99 9.98
N PHE A 72 6.60 34.26 8.99
CA PHE A 72 6.55 32.80 9.05
C PHE A 72 7.97 32.24 8.96
N VAL A 73 8.28 31.25 9.75
CA VAL A 73 9.54 30.49 9.69
C VAL A 73 9.32 29.19 8.93
N VAL A 74 10.05 29.04 7.83
CA VAL A 74 9.96 27.87 6.94
C VAL A 74 11.21 27.02 7.11
N PRO A 75 11.17 25.92 7.87
CA PRO A 75 12.31 25.01 8.00
C PRO A 75 12.74 24.45 6.65
N ARG A 76 14.02 24.56 6.35
CA ARG A 76 14.59 24.07 5.09
C ARG A 76 16.10 23.88 5.20
N LEU A 77 16.64 22.98 4.37
CA LEU A 77 18.08 22.81 4.15
C LEU A 77 18.40 23.09 2.68
N MET A 78 19.35 23.98 2.45
CA MET A 78 19.80 24.29 1.09
C MET A 78 20.97 23.39 0.69
N LEU A 79 20.87 22.80 -0.50
CA LEU A 79 21.93 22.05 -1.19
C LEU A 79 22.14 22.70 -2.57
N GLY A 80 22.92 23.75 -2.59
CA GLY A 80 23.05 24.60 -3.79
C GLY A 80 21.68 25.22 -4.16
N LYS A 81 21.17 24.91 -5.34
CA LYS A 81 19.85 25.39 -5.81
C LYS A 81 18.68 24.52 -5.34
N ILE A 82 18.95 23.39 -4.71
CA ILE A 82 17.90 22.48 -4.18
C ILE A 82 17.58 22.85 -2.74
N ALA A 83 16.32 23.09 -2.46
CA ALA A 83 15.79 23.25 -1.11
C ALA A 83 15.11 21.96 -0.65
N LEU A 84 15.56 21.40 0.48
CA LEU A 84 14.90 20.27 1.14
C LEU A 84 14.05 20.79 2.29
N LEU A 85 12.75 20.51 2.24
CA LEU A 85 11.78 20.88 3.28
C LEU A 85 11.01 19.66 3.73
N PRO A 86 10.66 19.57 5.02
CA PRO A 86 9.55 18.69 5.41
C PRO A 86 8.26 19.24 4.76
N GLN A 87 7.38 18.38 4.27
CA GLN A 87 6.06 18.84 3.86
C GLN A 87 5.35 19.41 5.10
N PRO A 88 4.81 20.67 5.02
CA PRO A 88 4.19 21.29 6.18
C PRO A 88 2.98 20.46 6.66
N PRO A 89 2.72 20.40 7.98
CA PRO A 89 1.51 19.79 8.50
C PRO A 89 0.28 20.59 8.08
N ARG A 90 -0.87 19.93 7.93
CA ARG A 90 -2.12 20.59 7.54
C ARG A 90 -2.60 21.61 8.57
N GLY A 91 -2.26 21.41 9.84
CA GLY A 91 -2.62 22.27 10.96
C GLY A 91 -1.43 22.80 11.75
N ASP A 92 -1.65 23.87 12.51
CA ASP A 92 -0.64 24.55 13.35
C ASP A 92 -0.67 24.04 14.80
N ASN A 93 -0.97 22.77 15.07
CA ASN A 93 -1.14 22.25 16.43
C ASN A 93 -2.16 23.06 17.27
N GLU A 94 -3.42 22.95 16.90
CA GLU A 94 -4.53 23.73 17.51
C GLU A 94 -4.67 23.64 19.02
N PRO A 95 -5.16 24.71 19.69
CA PRO A 95 -5.71 24.63 21.04
C PRO A 95 -6.92 23.69 21.12
N ARG A 96 -7.15 23.12 22.30
CA ARG A 96 -8.17 22.09 22.60
C ARG A 96 -9.61 22.36 22.12
N GLU A 97 -10.00 23.61 21.87
CA GLU A 97 -11.38 24.01 21.63
C GLU A 97 -11.90 23.71 20.22
N VAL A 98 -11.06 23.70 19.21
CA VAL A 98 -11.48 23.40 17.82
C VAL A 98 -11.63 21.89 17.58
N ALA A 99 -11.01 21.05 18.39
CA ALA A 99 -11.14 19.59 18.33
C ALA A 99 -12.57 19.11 18.68
N ALA A 100 -13.33 19.88 19.44
CA ALA A 100 -14.71 19.55 19.81
C ALA A 100 -15.70 19.76 18.64
N GLN A 101 -15.43 20.73 17.77
CA GLN A 101 -16.29 21.01 16.60
C GLN A 101 -16.02 20.10 15.41
N ALA A 102 -14.79 19.63 15.23
CA ALA A 102 -14.46 18.67 14.16
C ALA A 102 -15.13 17.29 14.37
N ASN A 103 -15.38 16.92 15.64
CA ASN A 103 -16.08 15.67 15.99
C ASN A 103 -17.62 15.79 15.96
N ALA A 104 -18.19 16.96 15.80
CA ALA A 104 -19.64 17.16 15.77
C ALA A 104 -20.29 16.82 14.41
N GLY A 105 -19.50 16.66 13.35
CA GLY A 105 -19.97 16.30 12.00
C GLY A 105 -20.07 14.80 11.72
N GLU A 106 -19.45 13.95 12.54
CA GLU A 106 -19.44 12.49 12.38
C GLU A 106 -20.06 11.75 13.59
N ALA A 107 -21.09 12.33 14.20
CA ALA A 107 -21.76 11.74 15.35
C ALA A 107 -22.62 10.54 14.98
N GLY A 108 -22.04 9.35 15.04
CA GLY A 108 -22.73 8.06 14.92
C GLY A 108 -22.24 6.98 15.87
N VAL A 109 -21.14 7.17 16.61
CA VAL A 109 -20.62 6.16 17.53
C VAL A 109 -20.41 6.74 18.93
N LYS A 110 -21.26 6.34 19.87
CA LYS A 110 -21.06 6.63 21.31
C LYS A 110 -19.83 5.87 21.82
N PRO A 111 -18.92 6.50 22.58
CA PRO A 111 -17.82 5.79 23.22
C PRO A 111 -18.35 4.89 24.32
N GLN A 112 -18.09 3.58 24.24
CA GLN A 112 -18.30 2.68 25.37
C GLN A 112 -17.27 2.97 26.45
N SER A 113 -17.77 3.16 27.66
CA SER A 113 -17.03 3.35 28.90
C SER A 113 -16.25 2.09 29.28
N GLY A 114 -14.94 2.15 29.26
CA GLY A 114 -14.05 1.11 29.77
C GLY A 114 -12.61 1.63 29.80
N GLY A 115 -12.10 1.89 31.00
CA GLY A 115 -10.88 2.63 31.29
C GLY A 115 -9.58 2.05 30.73
N ARG A 116 -8.63 2.96 30.64
CA ARG A 116 -7.19 2.92 30.46
C ARG A 116 -6.65 3.25 29.07
N SER A 117 -5.78 4.25 29.13
CA SER A 117 -4.95 4.87 28.10
C SER A 117 -5.74 5.62 27.03
N GLN A 118 -5.97 6.91 27.27
CA GLN A 118 -6.11 7.88 26.18
C GLN A 118 -4.80 7.84 25.37
N LYS A 119 -4.78 6.99 24.32
CA LYS A 119 -3.81 7.13 23.25
C LYS A 119 -3.99 8.54 22.69
N TRP A 120 -2.96 9.35 22.81
CA TRP A 120 -2.85 10.61 22.13
C TRP A 120 -2.92 10.34 20.62
N VAL A 121 -4.12 10.33 20.06
CA VAL A 121 -4.29 10.46 18.61
C VAL A 121 -3.81 11.87 18.34
N SER A 122 -2.72 12.02 17.61
CA SER A 122 -2.23 13.35 17.27
C SER A 122 -3.37 14.06 16.54
N LYS A 123 -3.67 15.30 16.93
CA LYS A 123 -4.71 16.13 16.29
C LYS A 123 -4.51 16.27 14.79
N GLU A 124 -3.29 16.09 14.32
CA GLU A 124 -2.89 16.02 12.93
C GLU A 124 -3.51 14.83 12.19
N LYS A 125 -3.60 13.64 12.83
CA LYS A 125 -4.28 12.49 12.22
C LYS A 125 -5.78 12.74 11.97
N ALA A 126 -6.45 13.47 12.85
CA ALA A 126 -7.85 13.85 12.65
C ALA A 126 -8.03 14.80 11.45
N LEU A 127 -7.06 15.70 11.21
CA LEU A 127 -7.07 16.59 10.05
C LEU A 127 -6.75 15.88 8.73
N TYR A 128 -5.92 14.85 8.75
CA TYR A 128 -5.56 14.07 7.56
C TYR A 128 -6.76 13.42 6.87
N HIS A 129 -7.74 13.00 7.64
CA HIS A 129 -8.94 12.35 7.12
C HIS A 129 -10.13 13.31 6.93
N SER A 130 -9.93 14.62 7.20
CA SER A 130 -10.98 15.61 6.99
C SER A 130 -11.02 16.06 5.54
N SER A 131 -12.15 15.79 4.86
CA SER A 131 -12.41 16.24 3.49
C SER A 131 -12.81 17.73 3.40
N SER A 132 -13.05 18.39 4.54
CA SER A 132 -13.51 19.78 4.60
C SER A 132 -12.53 20.75 5.28
N ALA A 133 -11.54 20.24 6.02
CA ALA A 133 -10.63 21.08 6.78
C ALA A 133 -9.57 21.75 5.90
N TRP A 134 -9.65 23.06 5.78
CA TRP A 134 -8.63 23.87 5.11
C TRP A 134 -7.26 23.76 5.80
N PRO A 135 -6.15 23.78 5.03
CA PRO A 135 -4.81 23.81 5.61
C PRO A 135 -4.55 25.13 6.32
N SER A 136 -3.58 25.14 7.22
CA SER A 136 -3.19 26.34 7.96
C SER A 136 -2.57 27.41 7.06
N HIS A 137 -2.51 28.65 7.56
CA HIS A 137 -1.79 29.74 6.89
C HIS A 137 -0.32 29.38 6.66
N TYR A 138 0.30 28.71 7.62
CA TYR A 138 1.68 28.25 7.49
C TYR A 138 1.87 27.26 6.34
N TYR A 139 0.92 26.32 6.16
CA TYR A 139 0.97 25.39 5.05
C TYR A 139 1.12 26.10 3.70
N LEU A 140 0.23 27.05 3.47
CA LEU A 140 0.24 27.84 2.23
C LEU A 140 1.44 28.77 2.13
N ALA A 141 1.88 29.37 3.25
CA ALA A 141 3.05 30.24 3.29
C ALA A 141 4.35 29.47 2.94
N ALA A 142 4.47 28.21 3.35
CA ALA A 142 5.63 27.37 3.02
C ALA A 142 5.71 27.07 1.51
N TYR A 143 4.58 26.75 0.88
CA TYR A 143 4.53 26.58 -0.57
C TYR A 143 4.74 27.91 -1.31
N LEU A 144 4.19 29.01 -0.79
CA LEU A 144 4.41 30.34 -1.36
C LEU A 144 5.90 30.74 -1.31
N TRP A 145 6.60 30.39 -0.23
CA TRP A 145 8.04 30.55 -0.14
C TRP A 145 8.76 29.82 -1.27
N ALA A 146 8.43 28.56 -1.49
CA ALA A 146 9.06 27.75 -2.54
C ALA A 146 8.82 28.33 -3.94
N ARG A 147 7.61 28.83 -4.19
CA ARG A 147 7.23 29.42 -5.47
C ARG A 147 7.86 30.80 -5.73
N GLU A 148 7.77 31.69 -4.76
CA GLU A 148 8.06 33.12 -4.98
C GLU A 148 9.42 33.58 -4.48
N GLN A 149 9.90 33.04 -3.33
CA GLN A 149 11.15 33.48 -2.74
C GLN A 149 12.32 32.58 -3.12
N GLN A 150 12.12 31.27 -3.08
CA GLN A 150 13.06 30.30 -3.61
C GLN A 150 13.08 30.35 -5.15
N ALA A 151 11.99 30.81 -5.78
CA ALA A 151 11.78 30.85 -7.22
C ALA A 151 12.08 29.48 -7.86
N SER A 152 11.49 28.43 -7.30
CA SER A 152 11.72 27.06 -7.76
C SER A 152 11.13 26.85 -9.15
N ASP A 153 11.83 26.11 -10.01
CA ASP A 153 11.35 25.73 -11.34
C ASP A 153 10.39 24.53 -11.28
N ALA A 154 10.48 23.71 -10.22
CA ALA A 154 9.64 22.54 -9.99
C ALA A 154 9.58 22.18 -8.52
N LEU A 155 8.52 21.44 -8.14
CA LEU A 155 8.39 20.76 -6.85
C LEU A 155 8.63 19.27 -7.04
N VAL A 156 9.44 18.67 -6.16
CA VAL A 156 9.57 17.24 -6.07
C VAL A 156 8.95 16.80 -4.73
N HIS A 157 7.79 16.16 -4.78
CA HIS A 157 7.24 15.49 -3.62
C HIS A 157 7.91 14.13 -3.49
N PHE A 158 8.45 13.81 -2.31
CA PHE A 158 9.22 12.60 -2.10
C PHE A 158 8.68 11.83 -0.90
N GLY A 159 8.13 10.65 -1.15
CA GLY A 159 7.54 9.79 -0.13
C GLY A 159 6.15 9.28 -0.53
N THR A 160 5.71 8.21 0.07
CA THR A 160 4.37 7.64 -0.06
C THR A 160 3.60 7.97 1.20
N HIS A 161 2.60 8.60 1.11
CA HIS A 161 1.91 9.67 0.44
C HIS A 161 2.27 11.04 1.07
N GLY A 162 1.84 12.15 0.45
CA GLY A 162 1.91 13.49 1.03
C GLY A 162 0.56 13.96 1.58
N SER A 163 0.49 15.24 1.91
CA SER A 163 -0.74 15.86 2.41
C SER A 163 -1.43 16.74 1.35
N GLN A 164 -0.71 17.18 0.32
CA GLN A 164 -1.20 18.18 -0.62
C GLN A 164 -2.34 17.65 -1.48
N GLU A 165 -2.25 16.44 -1.97
CA GLU A 165 -3.25 15.76 -2.78
C GLU A 165 -4.52 15.39 -2.00
N TRP A 166 -4.44 15.39 -0.66
CA TRP A 166 -5.56 15.08 0.25
C TRP A 166 -6.21 16.33 0.85
N LEU A 167 -5.78 17.53 0.45
CA LEU A 167 -6.43 18.77 0.88
C LEU A 167 -7.88 18.82 0.37
N PRO A 168 -8.80 19.54 1.05
CA PRO A 168 -10.19 19.66 0.62
C PRO A 168 -10.32 20.28 -0.77
N GLY A 169 -11.52 20.28 -1.30
CA GLY A 169 -11.88 20.79 -2.62
C GLY A 169 -12.71 19.79 -3.39
N LYS A 170 -12.91 20.01 -4.68
CA LYS A 170 -13.67 19.11 -5.54
C LYS A 170 -13.07 17.71 -5.57
N GLU A 171 -13.90 16.70 -5.43
CA GLU A 171 -13.46 15.29 -5.44
C GLU A 171 -12.83 14.90 -6.78
N ARG A 172 -13.39 15.38 -7.88
CA ARG A 172 -12.95 15.08 -9.24
C ARG A 172 -12.51 16.36 -9.96
N GLY A 173 -11.19 16.51 -10.08
CA GLY A 173 -10.60 17.69 -10.73
C GLY A 173 -10.76 18.94 -9.84
N LEU A 174 -9.63 19.41 -9.34
CA LEU A 174 -9.60 20.58 -8.47
C LEU A 174 -9.87 21.87 -9.27
N SER A 175 -10.53 22.81 -8.62
CA SER A 175 -10.59 24.20 -9.06
C SER A 175 -9.27 24.92 -8.70
N VAL A 176 -8.97 26.00 -9.42
CA VAL A 176 -7.80 26.84 -9.13
C VAL A 176 -7.83 27.46 -7.73
N SER A 177 -9.02 27.54 -7.12
CA SER A 177 -9.22 28.07 -5.77
C SER A 177 -9.23 26.98 -4.69
N ASP A 178 -9.12 25.72 -5.06
CA ASP A 178 -9.03 24.64 -4.08
C ASP A 178 -7.63 24.63 -3.41
N PRO A 179 -7.54 24.32 -2.11
CA PRO A 179 -6.29 24.45 -1.35
C PRO A 179 -5.11 23.71 -1.96
N GLY A 180 -5.34 22.52 -2.54
CA GLY A 180 -4.30 21.75 -3.21
C GLY A 180 -3.68 22.49 -4.40
N MET A 181 -4.50 23.20 -5.17
CA MET A 181 -4.05 24.02 -6.30
C MET A 181 -3.42 25.34 -5.84
N LEU A 182 -3.98 25.96 -4.80
CA LEU A 182 -3.42 27.16 -4.19
C LEU A 182 -2.02 26.92 -3.64
N ALA A 183 -1.76 25.72 -3.08
CA ALA A 183 -0.43 25.34 -2.60
C ALA A 183 0.60 25.27 -3.73
N VAL A 184 0.38 24.43 -4.74
CA VAL A 184 1.38 24.19 -5.80
C VAL A 184 1.42 25.31 -6.85
N GLY A 185 0.33 26.06 -7.01
CA GLY A 185 0.23 27.14 -8.00
C GLY A 185 0.44 26.63 -9.42
N ASP A 186 1.35 27.26 -10.14
CA ASP A 186 1.74 26.95 -11.52
C ASP A 186 2.97 26.04 -11.63
N LEU A 187 3.65 25.73 -10.50
CA LEU A 187 4.83 24.88 -10.54
C LEU A 187 4.50 23.44 -10.98
N PRO A 188 5.31 22.85 -11.87
CA PRO A 188 5.23 21.44 -12.17
C PRO A 188 5.60 20.61 -10.93
N VAL A 189 4.90 19.49 -10.74
CA VAL A 189 5.12 18.58 -9.61
C VAL A 189 5.59 17.23 -10.15
N ALA A 190 6.81 16.83 -9.77
CA ALA A 190 7.35 15.50 -9.95
C ALA A 190 7.18 14.72 -8.66
N TYR A 191 6.69 13.47 -8.73
CA TYR A 191 6.41 12.67 -7.54
C TYR A 191 6.93 11.25 -7.69
N PRO A 192 8.18 10.95 -7.25
CA PRO A 192 8.61 9.57 -7.07
C PRO A 192 7.67 8.83 -6.11
N TYR A 193 7.04 7.76 -6.59
CA TYR A 193 5.99 7.03 -5.88
C TYR A 193 6.17 5.53 -6.02
N ILE A 194 5.89 4.78 -4.96
CA ILE A 194 6.03 3.32 -4.95
C ILE A 194 5.10 2.66 -5.99
N ALA A 195 5.61 1.70 -6.75
CA ALA A 195 4.93 1.14 -7.90
C ALA A 195 3.63 0.38 -7.57
N ASP A 196 3.52 -0.16 -6.35
CA ASP A 196 2.38 -0.97 -5.91
C ASP A 196 1.22 -0.18 -5.30
N ASN A 197 1.42 1.10 -4.94
CA ASN A 197 0.37 1.94 -4.38
C ASN A 197 -0.29 2.83 -5.46
N ILE A 198 -0.95 2.19 -6.41
CA ILE A 198 -1.55 2.85 -7.57
C ILE A 198 -2.68 3.80 -7.18
N GLY A 199 -3.51 3.42 -6.18
CA GLY A 199 -4.68 4.20 -5.77
C GLY A 199 -4.31 5.60 -5.31
N GLU A 200 -3.37 5.70 -4.39
CA GLU A 200 -2.90 6.99 -3.89
C GLU A 200 -2.07 7.75 -4.94
N ALA A 201 -1.30 7.05 -5.78
CA ALA A 201 -0.60 7.66 -6.91
C ALA A 201 -1.59 8.35 -7.87
N GLN A 202 -2.77 7.75 -8.13
CA GLN A 202 -3.82 8.40 -8.92
C GLN A 202 -4.38 9.65 -8.22
N GLN A 203 -4.51 9.64 -6.90
CA GLN A 203 -4.91 10.80 -6.13
C GLN A 203 -3.89 11.94 -6.29
N ALA A 204 -2.60 11.63 -6.15
CA ALA A 204 -1.52 12.61 -6.37
C ALA A 204 -1.54 13.17 -7.81
N LYS A 205 -1.84 12.36 -8.81
CA LYS A 205 -1.99 12.78 -10.20
C LYS A 205 -3.19 13.70 -10.40
N ARG A 206 -4.37 13.31 -9.92
CA ARG A 206 -5.64 14.03 -10.14
C ARG A 206 -5.76 15.29 -9.30
N ARG A 207 -5.31 15.25 -8.06
CA ARG A 207 -5.45 16.32 -7.09
C ARG A 207 -4.15 17.06 -6.78
N GLY A 208 -2.99 16.43 -7.04
CA GLY A 208 -1.67 17.02 -6.88
C GLY A 208 -1.07 17.58 -8.17
N ARG A 209 -1.67 17.36 -9.34
CA ARG A 209 -1.11 17.67 -10.66
C ARG A 209 0.25 17.02 -10.89
N ALA A 210 0.54 15.94 -10.21
CA ALA A 210 1.85 15.34 -10.23
C ALA A 210 2.06 14.47 -11.48
N VAL A 211 3.27 14.52 -12.03
CA VAL A 211 3.81 13.45 -12.86
C VAL A 211 4.38 12.41 -11.93
N ILE A 212 3.76 11.24 -11.91
CA ILE A 212 4.16 10.15 -11.02
C ILE A 212 5.32 9.39 -11.65
N ILE A 213 6.41 9.25 -10.91
CA ILE A 213 7.56 8.47 -11.33
C ILE A 213 7.59 7.21 -10.48
N SER A 214 7.27 6.05 -11.05
CA SER A 214 7.27 4.82 -10.29
C SER A 214 8.68 4.50 -9.76
N HIS A 215 8.78 4.12 -8.49
CA HIS A 215 9.98 3.53 -7.93
C HIS A 215 9.69 2.12 -7.42
N GLN A 216 10.74 1.33 -7.27
CA GLN A 216 10.63 -0.05 -6.83
C GLN A 216 10.03 -0.16 -5.43
N THR A 217 9.29 -1.24 -5.21
CA THR A 217 9.05 -1.73 -3.86
C THR A 217 10.38 -2.15 -3.22
N PRO A 218 10.50 -2.18 -1.89
CA PRO A 218 11.58 -2.91 -1.26
C PRO A 218 11.66 -4.34 -1.82
N PRO A 219 12.84 -4.95 -1.94
CA PRO A 219 12.92 -6.35 -2.32
C PRO A 219 12.19 -7.22 -1.32
N PHE A 220 11.66 -8.33 -1.78
CA PHE A 220 10.86 -9.24 -0.96
C PHE A 220 11.64 -10.50 -0.60
N LYS A 221 11.27 -11.07 0.54
CA LYS A 221 11.66 -12.41 0.96
C LYS A 221 10.42 -13.19 1.37
N PRO A 222 10.42 -14.53 1.34
CA PRO A 222 9.46 -15.34 2.08
C PRO A 222 9.50 -14.99 3.57
N ALA A 223 8.35 -15.00 4.23
CA ALA A 223 8.27 -14.69 5.66
C ALA A 223 9.03 -15.72 6.51
N GLY A 224 9.00 -16.98 6.06
CA GLY A 224 9.42 -18.11 6.89
C GLY A 224 8.50 -18.30 8.10
N LEU A 225 8.87 -19.21 8.98
CA LEU A 225 8.19 -19.40 10.25
C LEU A 225 9.05 -18.81 11.37
N HIS A 226 8.46 -17.99 12.25
CA HIS A 226 9.14 -17.59 13.48
C HIS A 226 9.12 -18.74 14.52
N GLN A 227 9.99 -18.66 15.53
CA GLN A 227 10.25 -19.77 16.48
C GLN A 227 9.01 -20.51 17.00
N ALA A 228 7.93 -19.79 17.37
CA ALA A 228 6.71 -20.43 17.88
C ALA A 228 5.97 -21.22 16.80
N LEU A 229 5.93 -20.71 15.57
CA LEU A 229 5.29 -21.40 14.44
C LEU A 229 6.14 -22.57 13.94
N THR A 230 7.48 -22.43 13.93
CA THR A 230 8.42 -23.53 13.66
C THR A 230 8.22 -24.66 14.66
N HIS A 231 8.12 -24.34 15.94
CA HIS A 231 7.86 -25.37 16.96
C HIS A 231 6.51 -26.09 16.77
N MET A 232 5.45 -25.35 16.37
CA MET A 232 4.17 -25.98 16.03
C MET A 232 4.28 -26.90 14.82
N HIS A 233 5.02 -26.48 13.81
CA HIS A 233 5.30 -27.26 12.62
C HIS A 233 6.05 -28.56 12.95
N ASP A 234 7.07 -28.49 13.79
CA ASP A 234 7.83 -29.64 14.26
C ASP A 234 6.93 -30.62 15.05
N LEU A 235 6.08 -30.11 15.94
CA LEU A 235 5.11 -30.94 16.68
C LEU A 235 4.11 -31.62 15.75
N LEU A 236 3.66 -30.92 14.71
CA LEU A 236 2.72 -31.46 13.71
C LEU A 236 3.36 -32.63 12.97
N HIS A 237 4.60 -32.48 12.47
CA HIS A 237 5.32 -33.56 11.81
C HIS A 237 5.66 -34.71 12.75
N ALA A 238 6.05 -34.43 13.99
CA ALA A 238 6.26 -35.44 15.00
C ALA A 238 4.98 -36.25 15.25
N TRP A 239 3.81 -35.60 15.26
CA TRP A 239 2.52 -36.30 15.42
C TRP A 239 2.18 -37.19 14.21
N LEU A 240 2.44 -36.68 12.97
CA LEU A 240 2.21 -37.47 11.76
C LEU A 240 3.12 -38.69 11.66
N ALA A 241 4.37 -38.56 12.09
CA ALA A 241 5.36 -39.65 12.05
C ALA A 241 5.22 -40.70 13.18
N GLN A 242 4.44 -40.41 14.23
CA GLN A 242 4.36 -41.25 15.42
C GLN A 242 3.25 -42.28 15.31
N ASP A 243 3.54 -43.53 15.69
CA ASP A 243 2.53 -44.60 15.88
C ASP A 243 1.56 -44.27 17.01
N GLU A 244 0.36 -44.87 16.97
CA GLU A 244 -0.66 -44.68 17.99
C GLU A 244 -0.16 -45.09 19.39
N GLY A 245 -0.37 -44.23 20.37
CA GLY A 245 0.05 -44.44 21.75
C GLY A 245 0.25 -43.19 22.58
N VAL A 246 0.67 -43.34 23.81
CA VAL A 246 0.82 -42.25 24.80
C VAL A 246 1.70 -41.11 24.33
N VAL A 247 2.73 -41.40 23.51
CA VAL A 247 3.63 -40.38 22.97
C VAL A 247 2.88 -39.52 21.96
N LYS A 248 2.13 -40.11 21.03
CA LYS A 248 1.30 -39.41 20.04
C LYS A 248 0.23 -38.55 20.71
N ASP A 249 -0.41 -39.08 21.78
CA ASP A 249 -1.40 -38.32 22.56
C ASP A 249 -0.80 -37.12 23.26
N LYS A 250 0.45 -37.23 23.75
CA LYS A 250 1.16 -36.13 24.37
C LYS A 250 1.52 -35.05 23.35
N ILE A 251 2.04 -35.43 22.17
CA ILE A 251 2.33 -34.49 21.09
C ILE A 251 1.06 -33.77 20.64
N LYS A 252 -0.06 -34.48 20.53
CA LYS A 252 -1.39 -33.89 20.27
C LYS A 252 -1.75 -32.81 21.30
N ALA A 253 -1.55 -33.08 22.57
CA ALA A 253 -1.86 -32.15 23.65
C ALA A 253 -0.95 -30.89 23.56
N ASP A 254 0.34 -31.11 23.32
CA ASP A 254 1.32 -30.03 23.19
C ASP A 254 1.04 -29.15 21.96
N LEU A 255 0.66 -29.75 20.82
CA LEU A 255 0.29 -29.00 19.59
C LEU A 255 -0.97 -28.17 19.80
N LEU A 256 -2.01 -28.72 20.44
CA LEU A 256 -3.22 -27.96 20.77
C LEU A 256 -2.94 -26.82 21.74
N ALA A 257 -2.05 -27.01 22.71
CA ALA A 257 -1.65 -25.97 23.65
C ALA A 257 -0.87 -24.84 22.94
N ALA A 258 0.06 -25.19 22.06
CA ALA A 258 0.81 -24.23 21.26
C ALA A 258 -0.12 -23.43 20.33
N ALA A 259 -1.03 -24.09 19.62
CA ALA A 259 -1.98 -23.45 18.73
C ALA A 259 -2.95 -22.49 19.46
N ALA A 260 -3.35 -22.84 20.67
CA ALA A 260 -4.20 -21.99 21.52
C ALA A 260 -3.41 -20.77 22.06
N LYS A 261 -2.16 -20.96 22.47
CA LYS A 261 -1.29 -19.90 22.97
C LYS A 261 -1.04 -18.82 21.91
N GLU A 262 -0.73 -19.22 20.70
CA GLU A 262 -0.48 -18.31 19.57
C GLU A 262 -1.79 -17.84 18.88
N ARG A 263 -2.95 -18.33 19.35
CA ARG A 263 -4.29 -18.00 18.83
C ARG A 263 -4.52 -18.38 17.36
N ILE A 264 -3.65 -19.17 16.75
CA ILE A 264 -3.72 -19.53 15.35
C ILE A 264 -4.99 -20.34 15.01
N ALA A 265 -5.43 -21.21 15.93
CA ALA A 265 -6.68 -21.95 15.76
C ALA A 265 -7.89 -21.00 15.59
N LEU A 266 -7.92 -19.91 16.37
CA LEU A 266 -8.98 -18.92 16.31
C LEU A 266 -8.96 -18.12 15.01
N ASP A 267 -7.76 -17.74 14.55
CA ASP A 267 -7.56 -17.03 13.29
C ASP A 267 -7.99 -17.88 12.08
N MET A 268 -7.85 -19.20 12.18
CA MET A 268 -8.34 -20.19 11.22
C MET A 268 -9.85 -20.51 11.37
N GLY A 269 -10.57 -19.88 12.30
CA GLY A 269 -11.99 -20.16 12.57
C GLY A 269 -12.27 -21.48 13.29
N TRP A 270 -11.27 -22.02 14.01
CA TRP A 270 -11.42 -23.24 14.82
C TRP A 270 -11.59 -22.89 16.29
N THR A 271 -12.61 -23.49 16.95
CA THR A 271 -12.69 -23.49 18.41
C THR A 271 -11.77 -24.57 18.98
N ASN A 272 -11.33 -24.41 20.24
CA ASN A 272 -10.51 -25.41 20.91
C ASN A 272 -11.22 -26.76 21.04
N GLU A 273 -12.56 -26.77 21.21
CA GLU A 273 -13.38 -27.96 21.27
C GLU A 273 -13.41 -28.69 19.94
N ARG A 274 -13.62 -27.96 18.85
CA ARG A 274 -13.64 -28.52 17.49
C ARG A 274 -12.27 -29.06 17.11
N ALA A 275 -11.18 -28.33 17.39
CA ALA A 275 -9.82 -28.76 17.11
C ALA A 275 -9.47 -30.10 17.85
N ARG A 276 -9.99 -30.31 19.06
CA ARG A 276 -9.83 -31.58 19.80
C ARG A 276 -10.65 -32.72 19.21
N ALA A 277 -11.91 -32.42 18.84
CA ALA A 277 -12.85 -33.44 18.33
C ALA A 277 -12.49 -33.88 16.90
N GLU A 278 -12.08 -32.97 16.04
CA GLU A 278 -11.75 -33.20 14.64
C GLU A 278 -10.22 -33.07 14.41
N PHE A 279 -9.39 -33.60 15.32
CA PHE A 279 -7.96 -33.30 15.37
C PHE A 279 -7.19 -33.60 14.07
N PRO A 280 -7.39 -34.72 13.34
CA PRO A 280 -6.73 -34.94 12.06
C PRO A 280 -7.03 -33.83 11.03
N ALA A 281 -8.29 -33.42 10.90
CA ALA A 281 -8.68 -32.32 10.01
C ALA A 281 -8.11 -30.96 10.46
N PHE A 282 -7.96 -30.78 11.78
CA PHE A 282 -7.29 -29.60 12.33
C PHE A 282 -5.80 -29.58 11.98
N VAL A 283 -5.11 -30.72 12.05
CA VAL A 283 -3.70 -30.86 11.67
C VAL A 283 -3.50 -30.49 10.20
N ASP A 284 -4.33 -31.01 9.30
CA ASP A 284 -4.25 -30.68 7.86
C ASP A 284 -4.49 -29.20 7.61
N ALA A 285 -5.49 -28.62 8.27
CA ALA A 285 -5.76 -27.19 8.15
C ALA A 285 -4.64 -26.32 8.73
N LEU A 286 -4.06 -26.72 9.87
CA LEU A 286 -2.94 -26.02 10.50
C LEU A 286 -1.68 -26.11 9.63
N HIS A 287 -1.39 -27.25 9.04
CA HIS A 287 -0.28 -27.44 8.13
C HIS A 287 -0.36 -26.45 6.95
N ASN A 288 -1.52 -26.41 6.27
CA ASN A 288 -1.74 -25.49 5.16
C ASN A 288 -1.60 -24.03 5.59
N GLN A 289 -2.14 -23.66 6.76
CA GLN A 289 -2.04 -22.28 7.28
C GLN A 289 -0.61 -21.87 7.60
N LEU A 290 0.19 -22.76 8.18
CA LEU A 290 1.61 -22.50 8.45
C LEU A 290 2.39 -22.28 7.15
N HIS A 291 2.10 -23.07 6.11
CA HIS A 291 2.72 -22.90 4.80
C HIS A 291 2.32 -21.59 4.13
N GLU A 292 1.03 -21.21 4.14
CA GLU A 292 0.59 -19.92 3.61
C GLU A 292 1.26 -18.73 4.31
N LEU A 293 1.41 -18.82 5.64
CA LEU A 293 2.11 -17.78 6.41
C LEU A 293 3.59 -17.69 6.01
N ALA A 294 4.26 -18.82 5.84
CA ALA A 294 5.67 -18.86 5.47
C ALA A 294 5.95 -18.33 4.05
N GLU A 295 5.04 -18.58 3.12
CA GLU A 295 5.12 -18.11 1.73
C GLU A 295 4.81 -16.61 1.59
N THR A 296 4.23 -15.97 2.62
CA THR A 296 3.88 -14.56 2.57
C THR A 296 5.11 -13.70 2.29
N ALA A 297 5.00 -12.83 1.29
CA ALA A 297 6.08 -11.92 0.93
C ALA A 297 6.28 -10.84 1.99
N GLN A 298 7.50 -10.71 2.50
CA GLN A 298 7.89 -9.65 3.42
C GLN A 298 8.92 -8.71 2.80
N PRO A 299 8.77 -7.38 2.96
CA PRO A 299 9.75 -6.43 2.43
C PRO A 299 11.05 -6.44 3.26
N LEU A 300 12.18 -6.38 2.55
CA LEU A 300 13.53 -6.25 3.10
C LEU A 300 13.95 -4.78 3.14
N GLY A 301 13.70 -4.12 4.26
CA GLY A 301 14.11 -2.73 4.46
C GLY A 301 13.33 -1.72 3.61
N LEU A 302 14.04 -0.70 3.12
CA LEU A 302 13.49 0.38 2.29
C LEU A 302 14.20 0.40 0.94
N HIS A 303 13.47 0.81 -0.11
CA HIS A 303 14.08 1.09 -1.40
C HIS A 303 14.88 2.39 -1.38
N THR A 304 16.04 2.41 -2.02
CA THR A 304 16.83 3.62 -2.28
C THR A 304 16.60 4.03 -3.74
N LEU A 305 16.00 5.20 -3.96
CA LEU A 305 15.69 5.71 -5.30
C LEU A 305 16.94 5.69 -6.20
N GLY A 306 16.81 5.14 -7.39
CA GLY A 306 17.89 5.03 -8.36
C GLY A 306 18.97 4.03 -7.98
N ARG A 307 18.67 3.06 -7.16
CA ARG A 307 19.61 2.00 -6.78
C ARG A 307 18.95 0.63 -6.89
N ALA A 308 19.45 -0.20 -7.78
CA ALA A 308 18.96 -1.57 -7.87
C ALA A 308 19.24 -2.34 -6.57
N PRO A 309 18.35 -3.26 -6.15
CA PRO A 309 18.60 -4.14 -5.02
C PRO A 309 19.84 -5.02 -5.23
N GLU A 310 20.40 -5.54 -4.14
CA GLU A 310 21.51 -6.50 -4.21
C GLU A 310 21.11 -7.77 -4.98
N ALA A 311 22.09 -8.45 -5.58
CA ALA A 311 21.85 -9.59 -6.46
C ALA A 311 21.04 -10.71 -5.79
N GLN A 312 21.33 -11.03 -4.52
CA GLN A 312 20.59 -12.03 -3.75
C GLN A 312 19.13 -11.62 -3.55
N HIS A 313 18.89 -10.35 -3.19
CA HIS A 313 17.52 -9.82 -3.01
C HIS A 313 16.72 -9.82 -4.31
N ARG A 314 17.37 -9.52 -5.45
CA ARG A 314 16.72 -9.60 -6.77
C ARG A 314 16.31 -11.02 -7.11
N LEU A 315 17.19 -12.01 -6.87
CA LEU A 315 16.86 -13.41 -7.11
C LEU A 315 15.74 -13.91 -6.19
N ALA A 316 15.76 -13.53 -4.91
CA ALA A 316 14.69 -13.88 -3.98
C ALA A 316 13.34 -13.31 -4.45
N THR A 317 13.30 -12.05 -4.90
CA THR A 317 12.10 -11.45 -5.48
C THR A 317 11.65 -12.20 -6.74
N VAL A 318 12.57 -12.53 -7.65
CA VAL A 318 12.24 -13.32 -8.86
C VAL A 318 11.71 -14.71 -8.50
N LEU A 319 12.25 -15.35 -7.46
CA LEU A 319 11.76 -16.64 -6.98
C LEU A 319 10.30 -16.57 -6.51
N LEU A 320 9.95 -15.52 -5.76
CA LEU A 320 8.56 -15.26 -5.36
C LEU A 320 7.64 -14.97 -6.56
N MET A 321 8.13 -14.24 -7.56
CA MET A 321 7.38 -13.96 -8.79
C MET A 321 7.10 -15.24 -9.62
N LEU A 322 8.02 -16.20 -9.62
CA LEU A 322 7.85 -17.50 -10.26
C LEU A 322 6.89 -18.41 -9.50
N GLY A 323 6.83 -18.24 -8.19
CA GLY A 323 5.93 -18.94 -7.30
C GLY A 323 6.17 -20.45 -7.16
N ARG A 324 5.22 -21.09 -6.50
CA ARG A 324 5.25 -22.52 -6.18
C ARG A 324 5.50 -23.46 -7.37
N PRO A 325 4.92 -23.27 -8.57
CA PRO A 325 5.16 -24.19 -9.69
C PRO A 325 6.64 -24.29 -10.11
N PHE A 326 7.38 -23.17 -10.06
CA PHE A 326 8.81 -23.20 -10.34
C PHE A 326 9.59 -23.88 -9.21
N TRP A 327 9.22 -23.58 -7.98
CA TRP A 327 9.86 -24.16 -6.81
C TRP A 327 9.79 -25.69 -6.83
N GLU A 328 8.60 -26.25 -7.02
CA GLU A 328 8.36 -27.69 -7.10
C GLU A 328 9.11 -28.33 -8.28
N ALA A 329 9.05 -27.72 -9.46
CA ALA A 329 9.74 -28.24 -10.64
C ALA A 329 11.26 -28.24 -10.46
N ALA A 330 11.83 -27.20 -9.85
CA ALA A 330 13.27 -27.12 -9.58
C ALA A 330 13.72 -28.10 -8.48
N TRP A 331 12.87 -28.31 -7.47
CA TRP A 331 13.09 -29.29 -6.40
C TRP A 331 13.13 -30.71 -6.94
N LEU A 332 12.15 -31.10 -7.74
CA LEU A 332 12.10 -32.40 -8.41
C LEU A 332 13.25 -32.61 -9.38
N HIS A 333 13.62 -31.58 -10.13
CA HIS A 333 14.76 -31.62 -11.04
C HIS A 333 16.09 -31.89 -10.32
N ALA A 334 16.20 -31.43 -9.08
CA ALA A 334 17.35 -31.72 -8.21
C ALA A 334 17.35 -33.13 -7.61
N GLY A 335 16.41 -33.99 -8.01
CA GLY A 335 16.27 -35.38 -7.50
C GLY A 335 15.75 -35.46 -6.08
N LYS A 336 15.10 -34.41 -5.58
CA LYS A 336 14.55 -34.36 -4.24
C LYS A 336 13.13 -34.93 -4.20
N PRO A 337 12.68 -35.56 -3.07
CA PRO A 337 11.31 -36.10 -2.96
C PRO A 337 10.24 -35.02 -3.10
N ALA A 338 9.15 -35.33 -3.79
CA ALA A 338 8.03 -34.39 -3.96
C ALA A 338 7.38 -33.99 -2.61
N ALA A 339 7.32 -34.92 -1.66
CA ALA A 339 6.79 -34.67 -0.33
C ALA A 339 7.56 -33.61 0.46
N ASP A 340 8.84 -33.40 0.14
CA ASP A 340 9.70 -32.43 0.83
C ASP A 340 9.69 -31.05 0.15
N ALA A 341 9.00 -30.89 -0.96
CA ALA A 341 8.99 -29.63 -1.72
C ALA A 341 8.33 -28.50 -0.92
N ASP A 342 7.27 -28.81 -0.19
CA ASP A 342 6.55 -27.86 0.65
C ASP A 342 7.38 -27.46 1.87
N GLU A 343 8.07 -28.42 2.49
CA GLU A 343 8.98 -28.17 3.60
C GLU A 343 10.12 -27.21 3.23
N ALA A 344 10.62 -27.32 2.02
CA ALA A 344 11.67 -26.48 1.52
C ALA A 344 11.24 -25.01 1.31
N LEU A 345 9.93 -24.75 1.16
CA LEU A 345 9.39 -23.38 1.12
C LEU A 345 9.50 -22.66 2.48
N LEU A 346 9.60 -23.42 3.58
CA LEU A 346 9.73 -22.87 4.94
C LEU A 346 11.16 -22.45 5.28
N THR A 347 12.09 -22.59 4.33
CA THR A 347 13.50 -22.27 4.52
C THR A 347 13.69 -20.82 4.91
N ASP A 348 14.47 -20.58 5.99
CA ASP A 348 14.87 -19.24 6.39
C ASP A 348 15.58 -18.50 5.26
N TYR A 349 15.37 -17.19 5.19
CA TYR A 349 15.94 -16.35 4.13
C TYR A 349 17.47 -16.48 3.99
N ASP A 350 18.18 -16.61 5.10
CA ASP A 350 19.64 -16.72 5.11
C ASP A 350 20.10 -18.07 4.53
N GLN A 351 19.27 -19.09 4.55
CA GLN A 351 19.53 -20.42 3.99
C GLN A 351 19.03 -20.55 2.55
N LEU A 352 18.18 -19.62 2.10
CA LEU A 352 17.58 -19.62 0.76
C LEU A 352 18.60 -19.84 -0.37
N PRO A 353 19.82 -19.22 -0.35
CA PRO A 353 20.84 -19.45 -1.37
C PRO A 353 21.32 -20.91 -1.50
N GLY A 354 21.15 -21.72 -0.45
CA GLY A 354 21.48 -23.15 -0.45
C GLY A 354 20.42 -24.04 -1.08
N THR A 355 19.23 -23.52 -1.37
CA THR A 355 18.13 -24.31 -1.94
C THR A 355 18.31 -24.59 -3.42
N ALA A 356 17.82 -25.73 -3.89
CA ALA A 356 17.90 -26.11 -5.30
C ALA A 356 17.23 -25.10 -6.26
N PRO A 357 16.03 -24.55 -5.96
CA PRO A 357 15.41 -23.52 -6.79
C PRO A 357 16.25 -22.24 -6.90
N PHE A 358 16.80 -21.76 -5.79
CA PHE A 358 17.65 -20.57 -5.81
C PHE A 358 18.95 -20.80 -6.58
N GLN A 359 19.61 -21.94 -6.38
CA GLN A 359 20.82 -22.31 -7.11
C GLN A 359 20.59 -22.44 -8.60
N LEU A 360 19.41 -22.95 -9.01
CA LEU A 360 19.03 -23.01 -10.42
C LEU A 360 18.91 -21.61 -11.02
N LEU A 361 18.28 -20.68 -10.32
CA LEU A 361 18.25 -19.26 -10.72
C LEU A 361 19.66 -18.66 -10.77
N GLN A 362 20.49 -18.90 -9.77
CA GLN A 362 21.84 -18.38 -9.72
C GLN A 362 22.67 -18.82 -10.94
N ARG A 363 22.62 -20.10 -11.31
CA ARG A 363 23.36 -20.63 -12.47
C ARG A 363 22.83 -20.09 -13.79
N HIS A 364 21.53 -20.18 -14.00
CA HIS A 364 20.97 -19.91 -15.32
C HIS A 364 20.59 -18.43 -15.55
N VAL A 365 20.27 -17.67 -14.51
CA VAL A 365 19.89 -16.24 -14.63
C VAL A 365 21.10 -15.32 -14.45
N VAL A 366 21.95 -15.59 -13.43
CA VAL A 366 23.09 -14.72 -13.11
C VAL A 366 24.36 -15.15 -13.84
N GLN A 367 24.69 -16.45 -13.81
CA GLN A 367 25.93 -16.98 -14.43
C GLN A 367 25.74 -17.27 -15.93
N GLY A 368 24.51 -17.27 -16.44
CA GLY A 368 24.23 -17.40 -17.87
C GLY A 368 24.41 -18.82 -18.44
N GLU A 369 24.39 -19.86 -17.58
CA GLU A 369 24.45 -21.24 -18.06
C GLU A 369 23.29 -21.56 -19.02
N SER A 370 23.56 -22.46 -19.99
CA SER A 370 22.56 -22.89 -20.97
C SER A 370 21.39 -23.63 -20.30
N THR A 371 20.18 -23.34 -20.72
CA THR A 371 18.95 -24.01 -20.27
C THR A 371 18.51 -25.17 -21.16
N GLN A 372 19.22 -25.45 -22.26
CA GLN A 372 18.79 -26.42 -23.29
C GLN A 372 18.59 -27.84 -22.76
N ALA A 373 19.36 -28.26 -21.78
CA ALA A 373 19.25 -29.58 -21.16
C ALA A 373 18.13 -29.71 -20.13
N LEU A 374 17.47 -28.60 -19.77
CA LEU A 374 16.40 -28.59 -18.78
C LEU A 374 15.04 -28.95 -19.38
N PRO A 375 14.11 -29.49 -18.58
CA PRO A 375 12.72 -29.68 -18.98
C PRO A 375 12.06 -28.36 -19.45
N ALA A 376 11.12 -28.45 -20.40
CA ALA A 376 10.46 -27.28 -20.99
C ALA A 376 9.87 -26.30 -19.96
N PRO A 377 9.14 -26.76 -18.91
CA PRO A 377 8.59 -25.83 -17.91
C PRO A 377 9.66 -25.02 -17.18
N LEU A 378 10.81 -25.63 -16.87
CA LEU A 378 11.93 -24.91 -16.23
C LEU A 378 12.59 -23.93 -17.18
N ARG A 379 12.74 -24.26 -18.48
CA ARG A 379 13.27 -23.33 -19.46
C ARG A 379 12.43 -22.07 -19.58
N GLU A 380 11.12 -22.25 -19.77
CA GLU A 380 10.17 -21.14 -19.88
C GLU A 380 10.17 -20.24 -18.63
N ALA A 381 10.21 -20.85 -17.45
CA ALA A 381 10.30 -20.11 -16.19
C ALA A 381 11.61 -19.34 -16.07
N LEU A 382 12.74 -19.94 -16.46
CA LEU A 382 14.06 -19.28 -16.41
C LEU A 382 14.18 -18.15 -17.44
N ASP A 383 13.54 -18.24 -18.59
CA ASP A 383 13.50 -17.15 -19.56
C ASP A 383 12.70 -15.96 -19.03
N LYS A 384 11.56 -16.20 -18.37
CA LYS A 384 10.84 -15.16 -17.62
C LYS A 384 11.70 -14.58 -16.50
N ALA A 385 12.36 -15.44 -15.73
CA ALA A 385 13.26 -15.04 -14.63
C ALA A 385 14.38 -14.11 -15.10
N ARG A 386 15.01 -14.39 -16.23
CA ARG A 386 16.04 -13.52 -16.84
C ARG A 386 15.48 -12.14 -17.15
N THR A 387 14.31 -12.10 -17.78
CA THR A 387 13.62 -10.84 -18.12
C THR A 387 13.30 -10.02 -16.87
N TRP A 388 12.71 -10.65 -15.86
CA TRP A 388 12.34 -9.97 -14.62
C TRP A 388 13.58 -9.54 -13.80
N HIS A 389 14.59 -10.40 -13.69
CA HIS A 389 15.84 -10.05 -13.01
C HIS A 389 16.54 -8.85 -13.65
N ALA A 390 16.56 -8.78 -14.98
CA ALA A 390 17.08 -7.63 -15.71
C ALA A 390 16.24 -6.37 -15.46
N ALA A 391 14.91 -6.50 -15.48
CA ALA A 391 14.00 -5.39 -15.25
C ALA A 391 14.10 -4.81 -13.81
N ILE A 392 14.25 -5.69 -12.79
CA ILE A 392 14.51 -5.27 -11.40
C ILE A 392 15.88 -4.60 -11.26
N GLY A 393 16.88 -5.07 -12.04
CA GLY A 393 18.22 -4.52 -12.05
C GLY A 393 18.36 -3.18 -12.81
N ALA A 394 17.35 -2.77 -13.57
CA ALA A 394 17.41 -1.57 -14.40
C ALA A 394 17.19 -0.32 -13.54
N ASP A 395 18.24 0.52 -13.42
CA ASP A 395 18.16 1.83 -12.75
C ASP A 395 17.60 2.88 -13.72
N GLN A 396 16.28 3.00 -13.77
CA GLN A 396 15.57 3.98 -14.60
C GLN A 396 14.99 5.15 -13.79
N GLU A 397 15.01 5.11 -12.48
CA GLU A 397 14.27 6.03 -11.60
C GLU A 397 14.86 7.44 -11.61
N LEU A 398 16.19 7.58 -11.43
CA LEU A 398 16.86 8.88 -11.50
C LEU A 398 16.86 9.46 -12.92
N PRO A 399 17.15 8.70 -13.99
CA PRO A 399 16.95 9.17 -15.36
C PRO A 399 15.52 9.64 -15.64
N ALA A 400 14.51 8.95 -15.10
CA ALA A 400 13.10 9.34 -15.24
C ALA A 400 12.80 10.66 -14.51
N LEU A 401 13.29 10.83 -13.29
CA LEU A 401 13.15 12.09 -12.55
C LEU A 401 13.77 13.26 -13.34
N LEU A 402 14.98 13.09 -13.85
CA LEU A 402 15.65 14.11 -14.67
C LEU A 402 14.89 14.38 -15.97
N THR A 403 14.29 13.36 -16.58
CA THR A 403 13.44 13.50 -17.78
C THR A 403 12.22 14.37 -17.49
N VAL A 404 11.55 14.13 -16.37
CA VAL A 404 10.37 14.94 -15.94
C VAL A 404 10.77 16.37 -15.62
N LEU A 405 11.87 16.57 -14.88
CA LEU A 405 12.37 17.90 -14.55
C LEU A 405 12.83 18.68 -15.80
N ALA A 406 13.25 17.99 -16.86
CA ALA A 406 13.54 18.59 -18.15
C ALA A 406 12.28 18.86 -19.01
N GLY A 407 11.07 18.66 -18.48
CA GLY A 407 9.80 18.88 -19.17
C GLY A 407 9.53 17.87 -20.30
N ARG A 408 10.18 16.70 -20.28
CA ARG A 408 10.06 15.68 -21.31
C ARG A 408 9.02 14.62 -20.92
N HIS A 409 8.49 13.93 -21.93
CA HIS A 409 7.55 12.83 -21.76
C HIS A 409 8.20 11.62 -21.07
N LEU A 410 7.48 11.02 -20.13
CA LEU A 410 7.84 9.78 -19.47
C LEU A 410 6.87 8.67 -19.90
N PRO A 411 7.36 7.51 -20.41
CA PRO A 411 6.51 6.39 -20.78
C PRO A 411 5.64 5.92 -19.61
N THR A 412 4.43 5.48 -19.93
CA THR A 412 3.45 5.07 -18.91
C THR A 412 3.61 3.63 -18.47
N SER A 413 3.12 3.33 -17.26
CA SER A 413 2.99 1.99 -16.69
C SER A 413 1.73 1.91 -15.85
N TYR A 414 1.13 0.74 -15.77
CA TYR A 414 0.01 0.50 -14.84
C TYR A 414 0.47 0.35 -13.39
N GLY A 415 1.71 -0.08 -13.16
CA GLY A 415 2.20 -0.41 -11.82
C GLY A 415 1.52 -1.66 -11.25
N GLY A 416 1.56 -1.81 -9.94
CA GLY A 416 0.96 -2.91 -9.20
C GLY A 416 1.97 -3.64 -8.33
N ASP A 417 1.48 -4.63 -7.57
CA ASP A 417 2.31 -5.55 -6.81
C ASP A 417 3.19 -6.34 -7.79
N PRO A 418 4.51 -6.19 -7.79
CA PRO A 418 5.37 -6.79 -8.79
C PRO A 418 5.42 -8.33 -8.71
N ILE A 419 5.06 -8.93 -7.57
CA ILE A 419 4.97 -10.38 -7.46
C ILE A 419 3.81 -10.93 -8.29
N LYS A 420 2.68 -10.19 -8.29
CA LYS A 420 1.47 -10.56 -9.04
C LYS A 420 1.44 -9.94 -10.44
N ASN A 421 2.08 -8.79 -10.61
CA ASN A 421 2.15 -8.05 -11.87
C ASN A 421 3.60 -7.70 -12.22
N PRO A 422 4.35 -8.61 -12.84
CA PRO A 422 5.75 -8.38 -13.23
C PRO A 422 5.95 -7.17 -14.16
N ASP A 423 4.92 -6.73 -14.89
CA ASP A 423 4.96 -5.56 -15.78
C ASP A 423 5.08 -4.23 -15.02
N ALA A 424 4.96 -4.25 -13.68
CA ALA A 424 5.33 -3.12 -12.83
C ALA A 424 6.83 -2.76 -12.97
N TYR A 425 7.66 -3.71 -13.39
CA TYR A 425 9.08 -3.50 -13.68
C TYR A 425 9.37 -3.40 -15.20
N PRO A 426 10.43 -2.67 -15.62
CA PRO A 426 11.23 -1.77 -14.81
C PRO A 426 10.41 -0.57 -14.33
N THR A 427 10.79 -0.03 -13.16
CA THR A 427 10.25 1.24 -12.64
C THR A 427 10.84 2.45 -13.37
N GLY A 428 10.61 3.67 -12.90
CA GLY A 428 10.99 4.88 -13.62
C GLY A 428 10.02 5.23 -14.75
N ARG A 429 8.76 4.81 -14.63
CA ARG A 429 7.70 5.12 -15.59
C ARG A 429 6.58 5.92 -14.94
N ASN A 430 5.84 6.68 -15.74
CA ASN A 430 4.67 7.42 -15.24
C ASN A 430 3.55 6.43 -14.91
N LEU A 431 3.22 6.29 -13.64
CA LEU A 431 2.05 5.50 -13.22
C LEU A 431 0.80 6.17 -13.76
N TYR A 432 0.25 5.59 -14.81
CA TYR A 432 -0.88 6.20 -15.50
C TYR A 432 -2.22 5.78 -14.93
N GLY A 433 -2.23 4.70 -14.21
CA GLY A 433 -3.44 4.25 -13.60
C GLY A 433 -4.10 3.13 -14.34
N PHE A 434 -5.19 2.80 -13.83
CA PHE A 434 -6.02 1.67 -14.05
C PHE A 434 -7.26 2.14 -14.86
N ASP A 435 -7.69 1.36 -15.81
CA ASP A 435 -8.95 1.60 -16.51
C ASP A 435 -10.09 0.96 -15.71
N PRO A 436 -10.88 1.74 -14.95
CA PRO A 436 -11.97 1.20 -14.13
C PRO A 436 -13.05 0.50 -14.95
N SER A 437 -13.18 0.83 -16.25
CA SER A 437 -14.14 0.19 -17.12
C SER A 437 -13.80 -1.27 -17.44
N ARG A 438 -12.60 -1.73 -17.12
CA ARG A 438 -12.17 -3.13 -17.31
C ARG A 438 -12.41 -4.02 -16.10
N VAL A 439 -13.03 -3.48 -15.04
CA VAL A 439 -13.31 -4.22 -13.79
C VAL A 439 -14.74 -4.78 -13.80
N PRO A 440 -14.88 -6.07 -13.49
CA PRO A 440 -13.84 -7.09 -13.33
C PRO A 440 -13.25 -7.54 -14.68
N THR A 441 -11.96 -7.90 -14.70
CA THR A 441 -11.38 -8.56 -15.87
C THR A 441 -11.94 -9.97 -16.04
N GLN A 442 -11.79 -10.56 -17.25
CA GLN A 442 -12.27 -11.92 -17.50
C GLN A 442 -11.62 -12.96 -16.59
N GLN A 443 -10.33 -12.78 -16.26
CA GLN A 443 -9.59 -13.63 -15.33
C GLN A 443 -10.11 -13.48 -13.89
N ALA A 444 -10.29 -12.26 -13.44
CA ALA A 444 -10.87 -11.98 -12.12
C ALA A 444 -12.32 -12.47 -12.01
N TRP A 445 -13.08 -12.43 -13.11
CA TRP A 445 -14.41 -12.99 -13.19
C TRP A 445 -14.43 -14.50 -12.95
N ALA A 446 -13.54 -15.26 -13.63
CA ALA A 446 -13.44 -16.70 -13.45
C ALA A 446 -13.11 -17.07 -11.99
N ALA A 447 -12.08 -16.43 -11.42
CA ALA A 447 -11.67 -16.65 -10.03
C ALA A 447 -12.75 -16.20 -9.02
N GLY A 448 -13.41 -15.06 -9.28
CA GLY A 448 -14.48 -14.54 -8.42
C GLY A 448 -15.71 -15.41 -8.36
N LYS A 449 -16.08 -16.05 -9.49
CA LYS A 449 -17.15 -17.06 -9.50
C LYS A 449 -16.83 -18.24 -8.58
N GLU A 450 -15.64 -18.78 -8.73
CA GLU A 450 -15.18 -19.92 -7.90
C GLU A 450 -15.18 -19.55 -6.42
N ALA A 451 -14.60 -18.42 -6.07
CA ALA A 451 -14.57 -17.93 -4.71
C ALA A 451 -15.97 -17.67 -4.12
N ALA A 452 -16.94 -17.20 -4.93
CA ALA A 452 -18.33 -17.04 -4.50
C ALA A 452 -19.01 -18.39 -4.20
N GLU A 453 -18.78 -19.41 -5.04
CA GLU A 453 -19.33 -20.74 -4.78
C GLU A 453 -18.69 -21.41 -3.55
N GLN A 454 -17.39 -21.22 -3.35
CA GLN A 454 -16.71 -21.68 -2.12
C GLN A 454 -17.29 -21.03 -0.87
N LEU A 455 -17.53 -19.70 -0.91
CA LEU A 455 -18.15 -18.95 0.19
C LEU A 455 -19.56 -19.46 0.51
N ILE A 456 -20.37 -19.75 -0.50
CA ILE A 456 -21.71 -20.33 -0.33
C ILE A 456 -21.63 -21.74 0.25
N ALA A 457 -20.71 -22.57 -0.26
CA ALA A 457 -20.51 -23.93 0.21
C ALA A 457 -20.08 -23.95 1.67
N GLU A 458 -19.15 -23.08 2.05
CA GLU A 458 -18.69 -22.98 3.42
C GLU A 458 -19.79 -22.47 4.37
N HIS A 459 -20.57 -21.47 3.96
CA HIS A 459 -21.72 -21.02 4.75
C HIS A 459 -22.75 -22.13 4.95
N ARG A 460 -23.04 -22.92 3.90
CA ARG A 460 -23.93 -24.10 4.02
C ARG A 460 -23.37 -25.14 4.98
N ARG A 461 -22.08 -25.39 4.92
CA ARG A 461 -21.41 -26.32 5.82
C ARG A 461 -21.54 -25.91 7.29
N LEU A 462 -21.38 -24.61 7.57
CA LEU A 462 -21.44 -24.06 8.92
C LEU A 462 -22.86 -23.91 9.47
N THR A 463 -23.82 -23.55 8.64
CA THR A 463 -25.18 -23.16 9.08
C THR A 463 -26.28 -24.11 8.65
N GLY A 464 -26.00 -25.07 7.76
CA GLY A 464 -26.99 -25.94 7.12
C GLY A 464 -27.86 -25.26 6.07
N GLN A 465 -27.69 -23.96 5.83
CA GLN A 465 -28.55 -23.16 4.95
C GLN A 465 -27.73 -22.34 3.93
N GLN A 466 -28.34 -22.05 2.80
CA GLN A 466 -27.76 -21.09 1.84
C GLN A 466 -27.84 -19.66 2.40
N PRO A 467 -26.77 -18.84 2.25
CA PRO A 467 -26.84 -17.44 2.64
C PRO A 467 -27.91 -16.72 1.81
N LYS A 468 -28.73 -15.89 2.45
CA LYS A 468 -29.72 -15.03 1.78
C LYS A 468 -29.15 -13.66 1.44
N LYS A 469 -28.21 -13.18 2.26
CA LYS A 469 -27.56 -11.88 2.12
C LYS A 469 -26.12 -11.94 2.59
N LEU A 470 -25.23 -11.30 1.83
CA LEU A 470 -23.81 -11.18 2.15
C LEU A 470 -23.37 -9.72 2.04
N ALA A 471 -22.41 -9.32 2.88
CA ALA A 471 -21.78 -8.00 2.79
C ALA A 471 -20.40 -8.15 2.11
N VAL A 472 -20.11 -7.25 1.19
CA VAL A 472 -18.81 -7.19 0.50
C VAL A 472 -18.22 -5.80 0.73
N SER A 473 -17.02 -5.76 1.28
CA SER A 473 -16.28 -4.51 1.50
C SER A 473 -15.35 -4.23 0.33
N LEU A 474 -15.51 -3.07 -0.32
CA LEU A 474 -14.78 -2.70 -1.52
C LEU A 474 -13.77 -1.60 -1.22
N TRP A 475 -12.49 -1.91 -1.45
CA TRP A 475 -11.36 -1.01 -1.31
C TRP A 475 -10.71 -0.78 -2.67
N SER A 476 -10.54 0.48 -3.06
CA SER A 476 -10.01 0.83 -4.38
C SER A 476 -8.67 0.17 -4.69
N VAL A 477 -7.72 0.20 -3.75
CA VAL A 477 -6.38 -0.39 -3.94
C VAL A 477 -6.47 -1.89 -4.13
N GLU A 478 -7.30 -2.58 -3.34
CA GLU A 478 -7.50 -4.02 -3.48
C GLU A 478 -8.16 -4.38 -4.81
N THR A 479 -9.20 -3.63 -5.19
CA THR A 479 -9.85 -3.83 -6.50
C THR A 479 -8.85 -3.71 -7.65
N MET A 480 -7.94 -2.75 -7.59
CA MET A 480 -6.88 -2.62 -8.59
C MET A 480 -5.87 -3.76 -8.55
N ARG A 481 -5.52 -4.26 -7.35
CA ARG A 481 -4.58 -5.38 -7.18
C ARG A 481 -5.14 -6.70 -7.73
N HIS A 482 -6.37 -7.01 -7.38
CA HIS A 482 -7.02 -8.27 -7.79
C HIS A 482 -7.92 -8.11 -9.02
N GLN A 483 -7.88 -6.95 -9.68
CA GLN A 483 -8.57 -6.65 -10.94
C GLN A 483 -10.09 -6.89 -10.91
N GLY A 484 -10.71 -6.71 -9.75
CA GLY A 484 -12.16 -6.84 -9.58
C GLY A 484 -12.64 -8.21 -9.13
N LEU A 485 -11.86 -8.98 -8.40
CA LEU A 485 -12.28 -10.29 -7.88
C LEU A 485 -13.49 -10.18 -6.94
N LEU A 486 -13.52 -9.22 -6.03
CA LEU A 486 -14.64 -9.01 -5.10
C LEU A 486 -15.89 -8.52 -5.83
N GLU A 487 -15.73 -7.67 -6.84
CA GLU A 487 -16.80 -7.23 -7.73
C GLU A 487 -17.39 -8.42 -8.50
N ALA A 488 -16.52 -9.30 -9.00
CA ALA A 488 -16.94 -10.54 -9.65
C ALA A 488 -17.72 -11.47 -8.70
N GLN A 489 -17.26 -11.64 -7.46
CA GLN A 489 -18.01 -12.38 -6.43
C GLN A 489 -19.40 -11.77 -6.21
N ALA A 490 -19.48 -10.45 -6.03
CA ALA A 490 -20.73 -9.74 -5.81
C ALA A 490 -21.71 -9.94 -6.98
N LEU A 491 -21.24 -9.76 -8.21
CA LEU A 491 -22.06 -9.97 -9.41
C LEU A 491 -22.54 -11.42 -9.53
N TRP A 492 -21.67 -12.39 -9.28
CA TRP A 492 -22.05 -13.81 -9.34
C TRP A 492 -23.04 -14.20 -8.24
N LEU A 493 -22.90 -13.66 -7.02
CA LEU A 493 -23.86 -13.84 -5.94
C LEU A 493 -25.24 -13.34 -6.33
N LEU A 494 -25.32 -12.16 -6.95
CA LEU A 494 -26.54 -11.58 -7.52
C LEU A 494 -27.09 -12.35 -8.72
N GLY A 495 -26.31 -13.24 -9.32
CA GLY A 495 -26.68 -14.04 -10.49
C GLY A 495 -26.69 -13.23 -11.77
N VAL A 496 -25.77 -12.32 -11.92
CA VAL A 496 -25.51 -11.57 -13.17
C VAL A 496 -24.05 -11.78 -13.59
N GLU A 497 -23.79 -11.66 -14.89
CA GLU A 497 -22.43 -11.74 -15.42
C GLU A 497 -22.09 -10.50 -16.27
N PRO A 498 -20.83 -10.03 -16.25
CA PRO A 498 -20.39 -8.90 -17.06
C PRO A 498 -20.43 -9.23 -18.55
N VAL A 499 -20.62 -8.19 -19.36
CA VAL A 499 -20.46 -8.24 -20.82
C VAL A 499 -19.26 -7.38 -21.17
N TRP A 500 -18.25 -7.98 -21.83
CA TRP A 500 -17.05 -7.28 -22.28
C TRP A 500 -17.10 -6.97 -23.76
N ASP A 501 -16.51 -5.85 -24.15
CA ASP A 501 -16.16 -5.56 -25.54
C ASP A 501 -14.85 -6.27 -25.94
N GLU A 502 -14.45 -6.11 -27.21
CA GLU A 502 -13.18 -6.67 -27.73
C GLU A 502 -11.94 -6.11 -27.02
N GLY A 503 -12.03 -4.92 -26.44
CA GLY A 503 -10.96 -4.27 -25.65
C GLY A 503 -10.91 -4.73 -24.20
N GLY A 504 -11.83 -5.63 -23.77
CA GLY A 504 -11.92 -6.13 -22.39
C GLY A 504 -12.58 -5.14 -21.43
N ARG A 505 -13.33 -4.15 -21.93
CA ARG A 505 -14.12 -3.23 -21.10
C ARG A 505 -15.49 -3.81 -20.82
N VAL A 506 -15.93 -3.68 -19.58
CA VAL A 506 -17.29 -4.07 -19.18
C VAL A 506 -18.28 -3.03 -19.74
N THR A 507 -19.14 -3.45 -20.64
CA THR A 507 -20.14 -2.60 -21.28
C THR A 507 -21.53 -2.75 -20.68
N GLY A 508 -21.70 -3.74 -19.81
CA GLY A 508 -22.97 -4.01 -19.14
C GLY A 508 -22.94 -5.34 -18.39
N VAL A 509 -24.09 -5.73 -17.91
CA VAL A 509 -24.29 -7.02 -17.24
C VAL A 509 -25.49 -7.73 -17.85
N LYS A 510 -25.46 -9.06 -17.87
CA LYS A 510 -26.59 -9.89 -18.28
C LYS A 510 -27.03 -10.81 -17.14
N LEU A 511 -28.32 -11.08 -17.07
CA LEU A 511 -28.90 -11.96 -16.08
C LEU A 511 -28.54 -13.42 -16.41
N VAL A 512 -28.00 -14.14 -15.43
CA VAL A 512 -27.79 -15.59 -15.53
C VAL A 512 -29.13 -16.28 -15.23
N PRO A 513 -29.66 -17.11 -16.13
CA PRO A 513 -30.90 -17.83 -15.88
C PRO A 513 -30.79 -18.71 -14.62
N ARG A 514 -31.88 -18.79 -13.82
CA ARG A 514 -31.89 -19.58 -12.57
C ARG A 514 -31.45 -21.03 -12.78
N LYS A 515 -31.84 -21.63 -13.92
CA LYS A 515 -31.45 -23.00 -14.28
C LYS A 515 -29.94 -23.13 -14.48
N ALA A 516 -29.30 -22.13 -15.09
CA ALA A 516 -27.85 -22.10 -15.31
C ALA A 516 -27.09 -21.75 -14.03
N LEU A 517 -27.66 -20.92 -13.16
CA LEU A 517 -27.07 -20.56 -11.88
C LEU A 517 -27.07 -21.74 -10.88
N GLY A 518 -28.02 -22.66 -10.99
CA GLY A 518 -28.11 -23.88 -10.17
C GLY A 518 -28.49 -23.64 -8.70
N ARG A 519 -28.76 -22.41 -8.30
CA ARG A 519 -29.07 -21.98 -6.93
C ARG A 519 -29.95 -20.74 -6.89
N GLU A 520 -30.39 -20.37 -5.72
CA GLU A 520 -31.03 -19.07 -5.50
C GLU A 520 -30.00 -17.94 -5.54
N ARG A 521 -30.46 -16.74 -5.90
CA ARG A 521 -29.64 -15.54 -5.82
C ARG A 521 -29.40 -15.15 -4.37
N VAL A 522 -28.28 -14.53 -4.12
CA VAL A 522 -27.90 -14.00 -2.80
C VAL A 522 -27.88 -12.48 -2.90
N ASP A 523 -28.61 -11.80 -2.02
CA ASP A 523 -28.54 -10.34 -1.91
C ASP A 523 -27.16 -9.90 -1.47
N VAL A 524 -26.68 -8.78 -2.03
CA VAL A 524 -25.36 -8.26 -1.69
C VAL A 524 -25.49 -6.84 -1.15
N VAL A 525 -24.86 -6.58 -0.01
CA VAL A 525 -24.65 -5.24 0.53
C VAL A 525 -23.21 -4.83 0.21
N LEU A 526 -23.03 -3.80 -0.62
CA LEU A 526 -21.72 -3.27 -0.94
C LEU A 526 -21.35 -2.14 0.03
N SER A 527 -20.22 -2.29 0.73
CA SER A 527 -19.61 -1.26 1.57
C SER A 527 -18.40 -0.69 0.85
N ALA A 528 -18.57 0.41 0.13
CA ALA A 528 -17.51 1.04 -0.65
C ALA A 528 -16.84 2.16 0.13
N THR A 529 -15.50 2.16 0.16
CA THR A 529 -14.72 3.28 0.72
C THR A 529 -14.84 4.54 -0.13
N GLY A 530 -14.52 5.71 0.44
CA GLY A 530 -14.53 6.98 -0.30
C GLY A 530 -13.67 6.92 -1.55
N LEU A 531 -12.44 6.41 -1.43
CA LEU A 531 -11.51 6.26 -2.57
C LEU A 531 -12.06 5.28 -3.63
N TYR A 532 -12.77 4.23 -3.22
CA TYR A 532 -13.42 3.32 -4.17
C TYR A 532 -14.46 4.05 -5.01
N ARG A 533 -15.35 4.83 -4.39
CA ARG A 533 -16.38 5.62 -5.09
C ARG A 533 -15.77 6.63 -6.07
N ASP A 534 -14.61 7.21 -5.70
CA ASP A 534 -13.91 8.18 -6.56
C ASP A 534 -13.31 7.52 -7.81
N HIS A 535 -12.79 6.29 -7.69
CA HIS A 535 -12.17 5.57 -8.79
C HIS A 535 -13.16 4.76 -9.64
N PHE A 536 -14.23 4.27 -9.05
CA PHE A 536 -15.28 3.45 -9.67
C PHE A 536 -16.65 4.12 -9.55
N PRO A 537 -16.89 5.22 -10.27
CA PRO A 537 -18.09 6.04 -10.09
C PRO A 537 -19.37 5.46 -10.70
N ASN A 538 -19.27 4.37 -11.48
CA ASN A 538 -20.39 3.77 -12.24
C ASN A 538 -20.74 2.40 -11.70
#